data_2b781d3c2b137d4b9dffd76defd362b4
#
_entry.id   2b781d3c2b137d4b9dffd76defd362b4
#
_cell.length_a   1.000
_cell.length_b   1.000
_cell.length_c   1.000
_cell.angle_alpha   90.00
_cell.angle_beta   90.00
_cell.angle_gamma   90.00
#
_symmetry.space_group_name_H-M   'P 1'
#
loop_
_entity.id
_entity.type
_entity.pdbx_description
1 polymer ?
#
loop_
_entity_poly.entity_id
_entity_poly.type
_entity_poly.pdbx_seq_one_letter_code
_entity_poly.pdbx_strand_id
1 'polypeptide(L)'
;MKIKKYAALLLAGLMLVCCVSCGKNEVAEVVLPEPDEGRLKSICQLSVLEGYFHNVVKYQKENKKTGFLKPKDTHLWVEYTGIAKYGLDASKVEMEVSGKEITITLPKAKLLYTKVDSTSLDENSYIVAKDSAKVTAEDSKVILVEAQEKLDKEAADYEELFTKAQQHAQELMEDYVKNIMTTSGVDANEYTINWVYLDEK
;
A
#
# COMPACT_ATOMS: atom_id res chain seq x y z
N MET A 1 -64.06 -57.34 -21.08
CA MET A 1 -63.42 -56.49 -22.12
C MET A 1 -63.42 -54.97 -21.79
N LYS A 2 -64.30 -54.50 -20.92
CA LYS A 2 -64.43 -53.06 -20.57
C LYS A 2 -63.33 -52.59 -19.59
N ILE A 3 -62.88 -53.41 -18.63
CA ILE A 3 -61.91 -53.06 -17.59
C ILE A 3 -60.50 -52.73 -18.16
N LYS A 4 -60.05 -53.43 -19.20
CA LYS A 4 -58.77 -53.19 -19.88
C LYS A 4 -58.72 -51.84 -20.58
N LYS A 5 -59.89 -51.35 -21.08
CA LYS A 5 -59.96 -50.01 -21.73
C LYS A 5 -59.82 -48.86 -20.71
N TYR A 6 -60.38 -49.02 -19.53
CA TYR A 6 -60.26 -48.01 -18.46
C TYR A 6 -58.87 -47.98 -17.81
N ALA A 7 -58.20 -49.13 -17.69
CA ALA A 7 -56.84 -49.23 -17.25
C ALA A 7 -55.85 -48.54 -18.22
N ALA A 8 -56.06 -48.69 -19.53
CA ALA A 8 -55.23 -48.01 -20.53
C ALA A 8 -55.45 -46.48 -20.55
N LEU A 9 -56.68 -46.02 -20.30
CA LEU A 9 -56.99 -44.58 -20.22
C LEU A 9 -56.41 -43.95 -18.90
N LEU A 10 -56.45 -44.70 -17.82
CA LEU A 10 -55.81 -44.24 -16.56
C LEU A 10 -54.26 -44.17 -16.67
N LEU A 11 -53.68 -45.14 -17.38
CA LEU A 11 -52.21 -45.12 -17.58
C LEU A 11 -51.77 -43.98 -18.50
N ALA A 12 -52.57 -43.69 -19.56
CA ALA A 12 -52.30 -42.57 -20.47
C ALA A 12 -52.47 -41.19 -19.76
N GLY A 13 -53.51 -41.10 -18.90
CA GLY A 13 -53.67 -39.87 -18.05
C GLY A 13 -52.56 -39.65 -17.09
N LEU A 14 -51.96 -40.69 -16.47
CA LEU A 14 -50.82 -40.60 -15.52
C LEU A 14 -49.54 -40.20 -16.23
N MET A 15 -49.31 -40.62 -17.50
CA MET A 15 -48.15 -40.19 -18.27
C MET A 15 -48.24 -38.72 -18.73
N LEU A 16 -49.43 -38.16 -18.94
CA LEU A 16 -49.58 -36.75 -19.31
C LEU A 16 -49.31 -35.81 -18.15
N VAL A 17 -49.49 -36.23 -16.90
CA VAL A 17 -49.19 -35.40 -15.71
C VAL A 17 -47.71 -35.30 -15.45
N CYS A 18 -46.89 -36.28 -15.86
CA CYS A 18 -45.43 -36.24 -15.68
C CYS A 18 -44.72 -35.26 -16.63
N CYS A 19 -45.36 -34.80 -17.72
CA CYS A 19 -44.73 -33.89 -18.67
C CYS A 19 -44.87 -32.40 -18.31
N VAL A 20 -45.62 -32.03 -17.25
CA VAL A 20 -45.82 -30.64 -16.84
C VAL A 20 -44.86 -30.22 -15.72
N SER A 21 -44.01 -31.15 -15.22
CA SER A 21 -42.93 -30.85 -14.32
C SER A 21 -41.64 -30.48 -15.09
N CYS A 22 -41.75 -29.66 -16.15
CA CYS A 22 -40.61 -28.91 -16.65
C CYS A 22 -40.33 -27.82 -15.64
N GLY A 23 -39.30 -28.07 -14.82
CA GLY A 23 -38.81 -27.13 -13.86
C GLY A 23 -38.65 -25.76 -14.49
N LYS A 24 -39.14 -24.76 -13.82
CA LYS A 24 -38.58 -23.43 -13.98
C LYS A 24 -37.08 -23.61 -13.77
N ASN A 25 -36.30 -23.57 -14.85
CA ASN A 25 -34.92 -23.23 -14.75
C ASN A 25 -34.92 -21.79 -14.17
N GLU A 26 -34.84 -21.69 -12.87
CA GLU A 26 -34.31 -20.49 -12.29
C GLU A 26 -32.91 -20.40 -12.91
N VAL A 27 -32.79 -19.61 -13.96
CA VAL A 27 -31.48 -19.13 -14.40
C VAL A 27 -30.95 -18.43 -13.17
N ALA A 28 -30.01 -19.07 -12.50
CA ALA A 28 -29.29 -18.42 -11.43
C ALA A 28 -28.84 -17.08 -12.00
N GLU A 29 -29.38 -16.00 -11.47
CA GLU A 29 -28.99 -14.65 -11.86
C GLU A 29 -27.50 -14.60 -11.60
N VAL A 30 -26.70 -14.56 -12.66
CA VAL A 30 -25.26 -14.47 -12.55
C VAL A 30 -25.00 -13.08 -11.99
N VAL A 31 -24.83 -13.00 -10.69
CA VAL A 31 -24.41 -11.76 -10.04
C VAL A 31 -23.03 -11.45 -10.58
N LEU A 32 -22.97 -10.47 -11.46
CA LEU A 32 -21.71 -9.99 -12.01
C LEU A 32 -20.89 -9.38 -10.88
N PRO A 33 -19.58 -9.65 -10.82
CA PRO A 33 -18.72 -9.04 -9.82
C PRO A 33 -18.71 -7.51 -10.00
N GLU A 34 -18.94 -6.81 -8.91
CA GLU A 34 -18.84 -5.34 -8.83
C GLU A 34 -17.54 -4.96 -8.08
N PRO A 35 -16.99 -3.78 -8.33
CA PRO A 35 -15.88 -3.26 -7.54
C PRO A 35 -16.25 -3.21 -6.05
N ASP A 36 -15.32 -3.68 -5.21
CA ASP A 36 -15.51 -3.79 -3.76
C ASP A 36 -14.56 -2.83 -3.03
N GLU A 37 -15.09 -1.99 -2.14
CA GLU A 37 -14.32 -1.02 -1.36
C GLU A 37 -13.28 -1.68 -0.45
N GLY A 38 -13.58 -2.83 0.14
CA GLY A 38 -12.65 -3.57 0.98
C GLY A 38 -11.42 -4.04 0.21
N ARG A 39 -11.61 -4.43 -1.06
CA ARG A 39 -10.50 -4.77 -1.95
C ARG A 39 -9.69 -3.56 -2.36
N LEU A 40 -10.32 -2.41 -2.63
CA LEU A 40 -9.62 -1.15 -2.85
C LEU A 40 -8.75 -0.76 -1.65
N LYS A 41 -9.28 -0.88 -0.43
CA LYS A 41 -8.51 -0.66 0.80
C LYS A 41 -7.33 -1.60 0.92
N SER A 42 -7.50 -2.87 0.56
CA SER A 42 -6.41 -3.86 0.56
C SER A 42 -5.32 -3.53 -0.47
N ILE A 43 -5.71 -3.09 -1.67
CA ILE A 43 -4.78 -2.62 -2.72
C ILE A 43 -4.00 -1.40 -2.22
N CYS A 44 -4.70 -0.44 -1.60
CA CYS A 44 -4.08 0.72 -1.00
C CYS A 44 -3.03 0.37 0.06
N GLN A 45 -3.31 -0.61 0.93
CA GLN A 45 -2.36 -1.10 1.93
C GLN A 45 -1.12 -1.74 1.30
N LEU A 46 -1.25 -2.35 0.13
CA LEU A 46 -0.17 -3.00 -0.60
C LEU A 46 0.61 -2.02 -1.50
N SER A 47 0.01 -0.88 -1.86
CA SER A 47 0.59 0.13 -2.74
C SER A 47 1.59 1.03 -2.01
N VAL A 48 2.61 0.43 -1.39
CA VAL A 48 3.65 1.17 -0.68
C VAL A 48 4.84 1.37 -1.60
N LEU A 49 5.29 2.63 -1.73
CA LEU A 49 6.51 2.99 -2.43
C LEU A 49 7.67 3.04 -1.44
N GLU A 50 8.79 2.37 -1.75
CA GLU A 50 10.01 2.46 -0.96
C GLU A 50 11.02 3.40 -1.62
N GLY A 51 11.53 4.36 -0.84
CA GLY A 51 12.68 5.20 -1.19
C GLY A 51 13.93 4.70 -0.49
N TYR A 52 15.03 4.59 -1.24
CA TYR A 52 16.34 4.24 -0.71
C TYR A 52 17.18 5.50 -0.58
N PHE A 53 17.73 5.72 0.60
CA PHE A 53 18.54 6.89 0.93
C PHE A 53 19.98 6.47 1.19
N HIS A 54 20.92 7.26 0.68
CA HIS A 54 22.35 7.17 1.00
C HIS A 54 22.83 8.54 1.39
N ASN A 55 23.19 8.69 2.64
CA ASN A 55 23.45 9.99 3.26
C ASN A 55 24.72 9.98 4.09
N VAL A 56 25.14 11.19 4.49
CA VAL A 56 26.27 11.41 5.38
C VAL A 56 25.81 12.26 6.57
N VAL A 57 26.06 11.79 7.78
CA VAL A 57 25.91 12.60 8.99
C VAL A 57 27.29 13.10 9.43
N LYS A 58 27.36 14.37 9.86
CA LYS A 58 28.56 14.97 10.43
C LYS A 58 28.42 14.99 11.93
N TYR A 59 29.31 14.27 12.61
CA TYR A 59 29.35 14.22 14.07
C TYR A 59 30.49 15.04 14.63
N GLN A 60 30.19 15.89 15.62
CA GLN A 60 31.17 16.72 16.34
C GLN A 60 30.84 16.71 17.82
N LYS A 61 31.84 16.39 18.64
CA LYS A 61 31.73 16.41 20.09
C LYS A 61 32.93 17.05 20.70
N GLU A 62 32.70 18.10 21.50
CA GLU A 62 33.73 18.71 22.32
C GLU A 62 33.95 17.86 23.58
N ASN A 63 35.19 17.42 23.79
CA ASN A 63 35.56 16.68 24.98
C ASN A 63 35.98 17.68 26.09
N LYS A 64 35.29 17.55 27.24
CA LYS A 64 35.55 18.44 28.37
C LYS A 64 36.96 18.27 28.92
N LYS A 65 37.61 19.42 29.23
CA LYS A 65 38.93 19.46 29.84
C LYS A 65 38.89 18.74 31.19
N THR A 66 39.74 17.73 31.36
CA THR A 66 39.89 17.03 32.62
C THR A 66 41.35 17.25 33.12
N GLY A 67 41.54 18.07 34.13
CA GLY A 67 42.86 18.41 34.63
C GLY A 67 43.67 19.34 33.72
N PHE A 68 45.00 19.11 33.60
CA PHE A 68 45.89 19.94 32.80
C PHE A 68 45.88 19.69 31.31
N LEU A 69 45.37 18.56 30.87
CA LEU A 69 45.32 18.17 29.44
C LEU A 69 43.91 18.32 28.89
N LYS A 70 43.78 19.07 27.79
CA LYS A 70 42.55 19.08 27.00
C LYS A 70 42.59 17.85 26.09
N PRO A 71 41.63 16.90 26.21
CA PRO A 71 41.52 15.79 25.25
C PRO A 71 41.17 16.36 23.88
N LYS A 72 41.49 15.62 22.82
CA LYS A 72 41.08 15.96 21.46
C LYS A 72 39.57 15.89 21.35
N ASP A 73 38.99 16.78 20.59
CA ASP A 73 37.58 16.74 20.25
C ASP A 73 37.30 15.60 19.22
N THR A 74 36.10 15.13 19.16
CA THR A 74 35.72 14.08 18.20
C THR A 74 35.10 14.72 16.96
N HIS A 75 35.68 14.46 15.77
CA HIS A 75 35.22 15.00 14.49
C HIS A 75 35.24 13.90 13.45
N LEU A 76 34.06 13.59 12.92
CA LEU A 76 33.94 12.58 11.85
C LEU A 76 32.71 12.81 10.98
N TRP A 77 32.70 12.16 9.82
CA TRP A 77 31.56 12.00 8.96
C TRP A 77 31.23 10.51 8.91
N VAL A 78 29.94 10.19 8.87
CA VAL A 78 29.48 8.81 8.79
C VAL A 78 28.53 8.67 7.63
N GLU A 79 28.89 7.83 6.68
CA GLU A 79 28.00 7.40 5.60
C GLU A 79 27.03 6.37 6.13
N TYR A 80 25.77 6.47 5.72
CA TYR A 80 24.74 5.50 6.08
C TYR A 80 23.71 5.35 4.97
N THR A 81 23.06 4.21 4.95
CA THR A 81 21.90 3.95 4.12
C THR A 81 20.63 3.79 4.96
N GLY A 82 19.50 4.00 4.33
CA GLY A 82 18.21 3.83 4.98
C GLY A 82 17.09 3.72 3.98
N ILE A 83 15.93 3.34 4.47
CA ILE A 83 14.70 3.24 3.68
C ILE A 83 13.63 4.16 4.25
N ALA A 84 12.79 4.68 3.36
CA ALA A 84 11.55 5.35 3.71
C ALA A 84 10.40 4.72 2.92
N LYS A 85 9.25 4.57 3.56
CA LYS A 85 8.03 4.02 2.95
C LYS A 85 6.97 5.10 2.89
N TYR A 86 6.39 5.26 1.70
CA TYR A 86 5.34 6.23 1.39
C TYR A 86 4.10 5.48 0.93
N GLY A 87 2.94 5.95 1.32
CA GLY A 87 1.67 5.33 0.93
C GLY A 87 0.48 6.11 1.48
N LEU A 88 -0.71 5.57 1.29
CA LEU A 88 -1.96 6.18 1.69
C LEU A 88 -2.52 5.50 2.94
N ASP A 89 -3.35 6.23 3.68
CA ASP A 89 -4.13 5.68 4.77
C ASP A 89 -5.37 4.96 4.24
N ALA A 90 -5.26 3.64 4.09
CA ALA A 90 -6.33 2.82 3.52
C ALA A 90 -7.66 2.90 4.30
N SER A 91 -7.65 3.27 5.58
CA SER A 91 -8.88 3.43 6.36
C SER A 91 -9.74 4.61 5.90
N LYS A 92 -9.13 5.57 5.19
CA LYS A 92 -9.78 6.77 4.66
C LYS A 92 -10.17 6.65 3.18
N VAL A 93 -9.90 5.50 2.56
CA VAL A 93 -10.31 5.24 1.18
C VAL A 93 -11.79 4.87 1.17
N GLU A 94 -12.57 5.55 0.33
CA GLU A 94 -13.99 5.30 0.15
C GLU A 94 -14.30 5.16 -1.33
N MET A 95 -15.33 4.39 -1.67
CA MET A 95 -15.79 4.22 -3.04
C MET A 95 -17.31 4.27 -3.10
N GLU A 96 -17.83 5.05 -4.03
CA GLU A 96 -19.26 5.14 -4.34
C GLU A 96 -19.47 4.79 -5.82
N VAL A 97 -20.43 3.92 -6.10
CA VAL A 97 -20.83 3.54 -7.46
C VAL A 97 -22.23 4.09 -7.71
N SER A 98 -22.39 4.90 -8.75
CA SER A 98 -23.66 5.47 -9.17
C SER A 98 -23.85 5.34 -10.68
N GLY A 99 -24.56 4.30 -11.10
CA GLY A 99 -24.73 3.98 -12.51
C GLY A 99 -23.39 3.65 -13.18
N LYS A 100 -22.94 4.50 -14.11
CA LYS A 100 -21.65 4.37 -14.80
C LYS A 100 -20.55 5.28 -14.22
N GLU A 101 -20.82 5.92 -13.10
CA GLU A 101 -19.83 6.75 -12.41
C GLU A 101 -19.34 6.04 -11.15
N ILE A 102 -18.02 5.97 -10.98
CA ILE A 102 -17.37 5.44 -9.80
C ILE A 102 -16.55 6.56 -9.20
N THR A 103 -16.92 6.98 -8.00
CA THR A 103 -16.20 8.01 -7.26
C THR A 103 -15.31 7.33 -6.22
N ILE A 104 -14.01 7.57 -6.29
CA ILE A 104 -13.03 7.05 -5.34
C ILE A 104 -12.43 8.23 -4.57
N THR A 105 -12.65 8.22 -3.26
CA THR A 105 -12.09 9.21 -2.34
C THR A 105 -10.78 8.70 -1.76
N LEU A 106 -9.70 9.47 -1.92
CA LEU A 106 -8.35 9.14 -1.46
C LEU A 106 -7.80 10.18 -0.51
N PRO A 107 -7.14 9.80 0.58
CA PRO A 107 -6.28 10.69 1.35
C PRO A 107 -5.01 11.01 0.55
N LYS A 108 -4.31 12.07 0.95
CA LYS A 108 -2.95 12.33 0.43
C LYS A 108 -1.97 11.26 0.88
N ALA A 109 -0.97 10.99 0.04
CA ALA A 109 0.13 10.13 0.42
C ALA A 109 0.90 10.72 1.61
N LYS A 110 1.35 9.86 2.50
CA LYS A 110 2.12 10.22 3.70
C LYS A 110 3.34 9.33 3.87
N LEU A 111 4.29 9.82 4.64
CA LEU A 111 5.42 9.03 5.12
C LEU A 111 4.90 8.05 6.16
N LEU A 112 5.05 6.76 5.89
CA LEU A 112 4.56 5.68 6.75
C LEU A 112 5.64 5.18 7.71
N TYR A 113 6.90 5.19 7.27
CA TYR A 113 7.99 4.57 8.01
C TYR A 113 9.34 5.02 7.46
N THR A 114 10.31 5.18 8.34
CA THR A 114 11.71 5.36 8.02
C THR A 114 12.58 4.45 8.88
N LYS A 115 13.69 4.03 8.36
CA LYS A 115 14.66 3.26 9.13
C LYS A 115 16.05 3.36 8.52
N VAL A 116 17.01 3.75 9.33
CA VAL A 116 18.44 3.62 9.01
C VAL A 116 18.81 2.14 9.02
N ASP A 117 19.52 1.70 8.01
CA ASP A 117 20.14 0.37 8.01
C ASP A 117 21.35 0.38 8.93
N SER A 118 21.19 -0.16 10.12
CA SER A 118 22.29 -0.23 11.10
C SER A 118 23.48 -1.06 10.63
N THR A 119 23.29 -1.93 9.64
CA THR A 119 24.38 -2.73 9.05
C THR A 119 25.26 -1.93 8.10
N SER A 120 24.77 -0.77 7.63
CA SER A 120 25.56 0.18 6.83
C SER A 120 26.53 0.99 7.66
N LEU A 121 26.40 0.98 9.01
CA LEU A 121 27.26 1.68 9.94
C LEU A 121 28.41 0.76 10.38
N ASP A 122 29.24 0.35 9.45
CA ASP A 122 30.43 -0.46 9.68
C ASP A 122 31.69 0.40 9.83
N GLU A 123 32.86 -0.23 10.04
CA GLU A 123 34.12 0.49 10.22
C GLU A 123 34.51 1.34 9.01
N ASN A 124 34.07 0.99 7.80
CA ASN A 124 34.40 1.71 6.56
C ASN A 124 33.52 2.94 6.36
N SER A 125 32.35 2.98 6.99
CA SER A 125 31.42 4.12 6.91
C SER A 125 31.90 5.34 7.71
N TYR A 126 32.89 5.18 8.61
CA TYR A 126 33.40 6.24 9.47
C TYR A 126 34.64 6.93 8.86
N ILE A 127 34.50 8.17 8.45
CA ILE A 127 35.58 9.01 7.95
C ILE A 127 36.05 9.93 9.10
N VAL A 128 37.02 9.46 9.84
CA VAL A 128 37.51 10.14 11.05
C VAL A 128 38.60 11.17 10.71
N ALA A 129 38.46 12.40 11.20
CA ALA A 129 39.46 13.43 11.00
C ALA A 129 40.81 13.08 11.72
N LYS A 130 41.95 13.48 11.14
CA LYS A 130 43.29 13.15 11.67
C LYS A 130 43.55 13.61 13.10
N ASP A 131 42.92 14.71 13.49
CA ASP A 131 43.01 15.32 14.80
C ASP A 131 41.90 14.93 15.76
N SER A 132 40.99 14.04 15.32
CA SER A 132 39.89 13.55 16.13
C SER A 132 40.34 12.63 17.27
N ALA A 133 39.58 12.63 18.35
CA ALA A 133 39.61 11.56 19.34
C ALA A 133 39.07 10.25 18.76
N LYS A 134 39.32 9.12 19.43
CA LYS A 134 38.75 7.83 19.05
C LYS A 134 37.23 7.86 19.28
N VAL A 135 36.51 7.28 18.31
CA VAL A 135 35.07 7.08 18.42
C VAL A 135 34.77 6.02 19.49
N THR A 136 33.86 6.35 20.38
CA THR A 136 33.42 5.44 21.44
C THR A 136 32.08 4.75 21.08
N ALA A 137 31.73 3.70 21.80
CA ALA A 137 30.42 3.07 21.63
C ALA A 137 29.25 4.01 21.95
N GLU A 138 29.46 5.00 22.83
CA GLU A 138 28.46 6.02 23.12
C GLU A 138 28.31 6.99 21.95
N ASP A 139 29.40 7.39 21.32
CA ASP A 139 29.38 8.22 20.11
C ASP A 139 28.61 7.51 18.97
N SER A 140 28.85 6.21 18.79
CA SER A 140 28.11 5.42 17.76
C SER A 140 26.60 5.39 17.99
N LYS A 141 26.15 5.35 19.24
CA LYS A 141 24.70 5.44 19.54
C LYS A 141 24.13 6.80 19.19
N VAL A 142 24.84 7.87 19.54
CA VAL A 142 24.40 9.24 19.20
C VAL A 142 24.36 9.42 17.68
N ILE A 143 25.39 8.95 16.98
CA ILE A 143 25.45 9.00 15.51
C ILE A 143 24.27 8.28 14.88
N LEU A 144 23.88 7.11 15.38
CA LEU A 144 22.71 6.39 14.86
C LEU A 144 21.41 7.19 15.03
N VAL A 145 21.25 7.87 16.17
CA VAL A 145 20.09 8.75 16.43
C VAL A 145 20.09 9.92 15.46
N GLU A 146 21.23 10.62 15.30
CA GLU A 146 21.37 11.75 14.37
C GLU A 146 21.14 11.32 12.91
N ALA A 147 21.60 10.12 12.52
CA ALA A 147 21.36 9.56 11.21
C ALA A 147 19.86 9.31 10.97
N GLN A 148 19.16 8.76 11.99
CA GLN A 148 17.72 8.52 11.90
C GLN A 148 16.94 9.84 11.80
N GLU A 149 17.25 10.82 12.65
CA GLU A 149 16.60 12.14 12.59
C GLU A 149 16.82 12.85 11.25
N LYS A 150 18.02 12.73 10.69
CA LYS A 150 18.31 13.26 9.36
C LYS A 150 17.52 12.57 8.27
N LEU A 151 17.47 11.24 8.31
CA LEU A 151 16.67 10.44 7.37
C LEU A 151 15.18 10.82 7.45
N ASP A 152 14.64 10.92 8.67
CA ASP A 152 13.24 11.30 8.91
C ASP A 152 12.89 12.63 8.25
N LYS A 153 13.77 13.62 8.45
CA LYS A 153 13.60 14.95 7.88
C LYS A 153 13.68 14.92 6.35
N GLU A 154 14.72 14.33 5.78
CA GLU A 154 14.91 14.28 4.34
C GLU A 154 13.78 13.50 3.65
N ALA A 155 13.34 12.39 4.25
CA ALA A 155 12.21 11.62 3.75
C ALA A 155 10.90 12.43 3.80
N ALA A 156 10.69 13.23 4.85
CA ALA A 156 9.51 14.08 4.98
C ALA A 156 9.50 15.25 3.98
N ASP A 157 10.67 15.73 3.59
CA ASP A 157 10.82 16.85 2.65
C ASP A 157 10.83 16.42 1.17
N TYR A 158 10.80 15.09 0.87
CA TYR A 158 10.96 14.58 -0.48
C TYR A 158 9.64 14.46 -1.23
N GLU A 159 9.09 15.59 -1.68
CA GLU A 159 7.74 15.71 -2.29
C GLU A 159 7.50 14.78 -3.49
N GLU A 160 8.55 14.50 -4.29
CA GLU A 160 8.41 13.63 -5.46
C GLU A 160 7.97 12.21 -5.09
N LEU A 161 8.46 11.67 -3.97
CA LEU A 161 8.08 10.32 -3.52
C LEU A 161 6.64 10.24 -3.03
N PHE A 162 6.11 11.30 -2.41
CA PHE A 162 4.68 11.39 -2.08
C PHE A 162 3.82 11.39 -3.34
N THR A 163 4.21 12.20 -4.34
CA THR A 163 3.50 12.26 -5.62
C THR A 163 3.49 10.90 -6.32
N LYS A 164 4.64 10.22 -6.38
CA LYS A 164 4.76 8.88 -6.97
C LYS A 164 3.95 7.82 -6.21
N ALA A 165 3.95 7.88 -4.88
CA ALA A 165 3.14 6.96 -4.07
C ALA A 165 1.65 7.16 -4.32
N GLN A 166 1.20 8.42 -4.45
CA GLN A 166 -0.17 8.76 -4.78
C GLN A 166 -0.58 8.20 -6.15
N GLN A 167 0.24 8.45 -7.16
CA GLN A 167 0.01 7.97 -8.53
C GLN A 167 -0.03 6.45 -8.60
N HIS A 168 0.94 5.79 -7.97
CA HIS A 168 1.00 4.33 -7.96
C HIS A 168 -0.24 3.69 -7.32
N ALA A 169 -0.72 4.24 -6.21
CA ALA A 169 -1.95 3.77 -5.58
C ALA A 169 -3.16 3.95 -6.50
N GLN A 170 -3.27 5.10 -7.18
CA GLN A 170 -4.35 5.35 -8.13
C GLN A 170 -4.33 4.39 -9.32
N GLU A 171 -3.16 4.16 -9.93
CA GLU A 171 -3.00 3.23 -11.05
C GLU A 171 -3.46 1.82 -10.67
N LEU A 172 -3.05 1.30 -9.51
CA LEU A 172 -3.46 -0.02 -9.04
C LEU A 172 -4.98 -0.12 -8.78
N MET A 173 -5.59 0.93 -8.24
CA MET A 173 -7.04 0.97 -8.00
C MET A 173 -7.82 1.07 -9.31
N GLU A 174 -7.34 1.86 -10.26
CA GLU A 174 -7.93 1.98 -11.59
C GLU A 174 -7.88 0.66 -12.35
N ASP A 175 -6.73 -0.01 -12.32
CA ASP A 175 -6.56 -1.34 -12.92
C ASP A 175 -7.49 -2.37 -12.29
N TYR A 176 -7.65 -2.34 -10.97
CA TYR A 176 -8.60 -3.22 -10.28
C TYR A 176 -10.03 -2.99 -10.78
N VAL A 177 -10.50 -1.75 -10.80
CA VAL A 177 -11.85 -1.40 -11.24
C VAL A 177 -12.06 -1.83 -12.70
N LYS A 178 -11.14 -1.50 -13.60
CA LYS A 178 -11.21 -1.88 -15.02
C LYS A 178 -11.25 -3.40 -15.22
N ASN A 179 -10.44 -4.14 -14.47
CA ASN A 179 -10.39 -5.60 -14.55
C ASN A 179 -11.70 -6.23 -14.08
N ILE A 180 -12.31 -5.74 -13.00
CA ILE A 180 -13.60 -6.23 -12.52
C ILE A 180 -14.69 -5.96 -13.56
N MET A 181 -14.76 -4.75 -14.13
CA MET A 181 -15.74 -4.40 -15.15
C MET A 181 -15.60 -5.29 -16.39
N THR A 182 -14.39 -5.46 -16.90
CA THR A 182 -14.11 -6.32 -18.05
C THR A 182 -14.52 -7.78 -17.79
N THR A 183 -14.22 -8.31 -16.59
CA THR A 183 -14.59 -9.68 -16.20
C THR A 183 -16.12 -9.84 -16.11
N SER A 184 -16.83 -8.79 -15.73
CA SER A 184 -18.28 -8.73 -15.69
C SER A 184 -18.92 -8.62 -17.09
N GLY A 185 -18.12 -8.60 -18.17
CA GLY A 185 -18.60 -8.46 -19.54
C GLY A 185 -19.07 -7.04 -19.89
N VAL A 186 -18.69 -6.08 -19.09
CA VAL A 186 -18.97 -4.65 -19.27
C VAL A 186 -17.76 -3.98 -19.92
N ASP A 187 -17.99 -3.09 -20.89
CA ASP A 187 -16.91 -2.29 -21.45
C ASP A 187 -16.45 -1.27 -20.39
N ALA A 188 -15.21 -1.44 -19.92
CA ALA A 188 -14.62 -0.55 -18.91
C ALA A 188 -14.60 0.91 -19.38
N ASN A 189 -14.58 1.18 -20.69
CA ASN A 189 -14.60 2.54 -21.23
C ASN A 189 -15.98 3.23 -21.08
N GLU A 190 -17.02 2.49 -20.73
CA GLU A 190 -18.34 3.07 -20.44
C GLU A 190 -18.44 3.66 -19.04
N TYR A 191 -17.46 3.38 -18.17
CA TYR A 191 -17.41 3.92 -16.81
C TYR A 191 -16.42 5.08 -16.69
N THR A 192 -16.83 6.04 -15.89
CA THR A 192 -15.98 7.18 -15.51
C THR A 192 -15.54 7.04 -14.08
N ILE A 193 -14.22 7.04 -13.85
CA ILE A 193 -13.66 7.05 -12.50
C ILE A 193 -13.36 8.50 -12.11
N ASN A 194 -14.03 8.98 -11.08
CA ASN A 194 -13.86 10.31 -10.50
C ASN A 194 -12.99 10.20 -9.24
N TRP A 195 -11.90 10.95 -9.19
CA TRP A 195 -11.00 10.99 -8.03
C TRP A 195 -11.32 12.21 -7.15
N VAL A 196 -11.55 11.95 -5.87
CA VAL A 196 -11.74 12.99 -4.84
C VAL A 196 -10.59 12.87 -3.84
N TYR A 197 -9.91 13.99 -3.59
CA TYR A 197 -8.82 14.03 -2.61
C TYR A 197 -9.31 14.67 -1.32
N LEU A 198 -9.03 13.97 -0.20
CA LEU A 198 -9.28 14.53 1.11
C LEU A 198 -8.23 15.60 1.41
N ASP A 199 -8.70 16.80 1.72
CA ASP A 199 -7.84 17.84 2.28
C ASP A 199 -7.56 17.50 3.76
N GLU A 200 -6.30 17.27 4.09
CA GLU A 200 -5.92 17.20 5.50
C GLU A 200 -6.02 18.61 6.11
N LYS A 201 -6.89 18.73 7.11
CA LYS A 201 -7.02 19.94 7.93
C LYS A 201 -5.93 19.97 8.99
#